data_53a145295fef1513654cb3cbd5fce0cc
#
_entry.id   53a145295fef1513654cb3cbd5fce0cc
#
_cell.length_a   1.000
_cell.length_b   1.000
_cell.length_c   1.000
_cell.angle_alpha   90.00
_cell.angle_beta   90.00
_cell.angle_gamma   90.00
#
_symmetry.space_group_name_H-M   'P 1'
#
loop_
_entity.id
_entity.type
_entity.pdbx_description
1 polymer ?
#
loop_
_entity_poly.entity_id
_entity_poly.type
_entity_poly.pdbx_seq_one_letter_code
_entity_poly.pdbx_strand_id
1 'polypeptide(L)'
;MENTNIVVATNIQKYRKKCGMTQKELAKKLGVSFQAVSKWENAKSLPDILFLPGMADVFNCNIDDIFSRQVNKDNYCAELPWEDDEIVRGVVYKGRKMFQKTDNIVDKFTFEIIGDAESVQSECNIEVKGVVSGGCNANGVVNIEGHLSGGCNSNGNVTVGGHFSGGCNCMKDIVCKGDFSGNVNCTGTIKVKGNIDADKIEGNVVCNSIKCDKVEGNVVCNSIKCDKVKDNVTIRKKD
;
A
#
# COMPACT_ATOMS: atom_id res chain seq x y z
N MET A 1 -34.77 21.67 17.45
CA MET A 1 -34.40 20.24 17.44
C MET A 1 -35.67 19.48 17.06
N GLU A 2 -35.69 18.84 15.89
CA GLU A 2 -36.81 17.94 15.55
C GLU A 2 -36.86 16.81 16.62
N ASN A 3 -38.10 16.51 17.00
CA ASN A 3 -38.29 15.47 18.01
C ASN A 3 -37.83 14.09 17.43
N THR A 4 -36.72 13.55 17.90
CA THR A 4 -36.13 12.30 17.42
C THR A 4 -37.14 11.16 17.32
N ASN A 5 -38.12 11.12 18.24
CA ASN A 5 -39.17 10.10 18.24
C ASN A 5 -40.04 10.15 16.98
N ILE A 6 -40.34 11.37 16.50
CA ILE A 6 -41.17 11.61 15.29
C ILE A 6 -40.39 11.18 14.06
N VAL A 7 -39.09 11.51 14.00
CA VAL A 7 -38.20 11.12 12.90
C VAL A 7 -38.11 9.62 12.76
N VAL A 8 -37.79 8.92 13.85
CA VAL A 8 -37.69 7.45 13.88
C VAL A 8 -39.01 6.80 13.50
N ALA A 9 -40.13 7.27 14.06
CA ALA A 9 -41.48 6.76 13.75
C ALA A 9 -41.81 6.89 12.26
N THR A 10 -41.56 8.06 11.69
CA THR A 10 -41.81 8.33 10.25
C THR A 10 -40.95 7.42 9.37
N ASN A 11 -39.67 7.22 9.73
CA ASN A 11 -38.78 6.39 8.94
C ASN A 11 -39.13 4.90 9.03
N ILE A 12 -39.46 4.37 10.21
CA ILE A 12 -39.93 2.97 10.35
C ILE A 12 -41.15 2.76 9.45
N GLN A 13 -42.13 3.67 9.49
CA GLN A 13 -43.32 3.57 8.64
C GLN A 13 -42.97 3.63 7.14
N LYS A 14 -42.09 4.57 6.76
CA LYS A 14 -41.63 4.76 5.38
C LYS A 14 -40.94 3.53 4.84
N TYR A 15 -39.94 2.99 5.55
CA TYR A 15 -39.19 1.81 5.12
C TYR A 15 -40.07 0.56 5.08
N ARG A 16 -40.93 0.35 6.09
CA ARG A 16 -41.89 -0.76 6.06
C ARG A 16 -42.79 -0.70 4.82
N LYS A 17 -43.35 0.47 4.51
CA LYS A 17 -44.19 0.66 3.32
C LYS A 17 -43.41 0.44 2.01
N LYS A 18 -42.16 0.92 1.97
CA LYS A 18 -41.27 0.72 0.82
C LYS A 18 -40.98 -0.77 0.58
N CYS A 19 -40.89 -1.56 1.62
CA CYS A 19 -40.76 -3.02 1.55
C CYS A 19 -42.10 -3.77 1.34
N GLY A 20 -43.22 -3.05 1.12
CA GLY A 20 -44.52 -3.66 0.87
C GLY A 20 -45.13 -4.38 2.08
N MET A 21 -44.65 -4.13 3.28
CA MET A 21 -45.08 -4.88 4.48
C MET A 21 -46.17 -4.17 5.27
N THR A 22 -47.07 -4.96 5.87
CA THR A 22 -47.99 -4.52 6.93
C THR A 22 -47.26 -4.43 8.29
N GLN A 23 -47.83 -3.70 9.25
CA GLN A 23 -47.29 -3.65 10.63
C GLN A 23 -47.22 -5.04 11.28
N LYS A 24 -48.17 -5.94 10.95
CA LYS A 24 -48.20 -7.32 11.46
C LYS A 24 -47.04 -8.16 10.90
N GLU A 25 -46.72 -7.98 9.62
CA GLU A 25 -45.60 -8.67 8.99
C GLU A 25 -44.25 -8.20 9.49
N LEU A 26 -44.09 -6.88 9.70
CA LEU A 26 -42.90 -6.34 10.32
C LEU A 26 -42.74 -6.86 11.76
N ALA A 27 -43.81 -6.87 12.55
CA ALA A 27 -43.81 -7.42 13.89
C ALA A 27 -43.38 -8.89 13.94
N LYS A 28 -43.91 -9.71 13.00
CA LYS A 28 -43.55 -11.12 12.86
C LYS A 28 -42.06 -11.29 12.53
N LYS A 29 -41.52 -10.48 11.60
CA LYS A 29 -40.10 -10.55 11.21
C LYS A 29 -39.16 -10.16 12.34
N LEU A 30 -39.56 -9.20 13.17
CA LEU A 30 -38.77 -8.72 14.31
C LEU A 30 -38.97 -9.49 15.60
N GLY A 31 -39.90 -10.46 15.62
CA GLY A 31 -40.23 -11.23 16.83
C GLY A 31 -40.92 -10.41 17.92
N VAL A 32 -41.65 -9.34 17.56
CA VAL A 32 -42.32 -8.43 18.50
C VAL A 32 -43.84 -8.45 18.30
N SER A 33 -44.58 -7.83 19.26
CA SER A 33 -46.01 -7.68 19.09
C SER A 33 -46.37 -6.61 18.03
N PHE A 34 -47.50 -6.77 17.38
CA PHE A 34 -48.08 -5.74 16.50
C PHE A 34 -48.24 -4.38 17.21
N GLN A 35 -48.65 -4.42 18.50
CA GLN A 35 -48.81 -3.20 19.31
C GLN A 35 -47.49 -2.45 19.52
N ALA A 36 -46.37 -3.16 19.58
CA ALA A 36 -45.05 -2.56 19.68
C ALA A 36 -44.74 -1.75 18.39
N VAL A 37 -44.87 -2.36 17.22
CA VAL A 37 -44.66 -1.69 15.94
C VAL A 37 -45.61 -0.50 15.77
N SER A 38 -46.88 -0.66 16.17
CA SER A 38 -47.86 0.43 16.13
C SER A 38 -47.47 1.60 17.05
N LYS A 39 -46.95 1.32 18.25
CA LYS A 39 -46.45 2.38 19.16
C LYS A 39 -45.25 3.10 18.57
N TRP A 40 -44.33 2.40 17.93
CA TRP A 40 -43.14 2.99 17.29
C TRP A 40 -43.52 3.91 16.13
N GLU A 41 -44.38 3.45 15.22
CA GLU A 41 -44.82 4.23 14.06
C GLU A 41 -45.70 5.44 14.41
N ASN A 42 -46.33 5.45 15.59
CA ASN A 42 -47.09 6.55 16.13
C ASN A 42 -46.29 7.45 17.10
N ALA A 43 -44.97 7.29 17.17
CA ALA A 43 -44.08 8.05 18.05
C ALA A 43 -44.41 7.94 19.54
N LYS A 44 -45.18 6.92 19.96
CA LYS A 44 -45.56 6.68 21.37
C LYS A 44 -44.47 5.99 22.21
N SER A 45 -43.56 5.32 21.55
CA SER A 45 -42.31 4.76 22.10
C SER A 45 -41.29 4.58 21.01
N LEU A 46 -40.01 4.52 21.39
CA LEU A 46 -38.92 4.10 20.50
C LEU A 46 -38.75 2.57 20.56
N PRO A 47 -38.25 1.96 19.47
CA PRO A 47 -37.77 0.58 19.57
C PRO A 47 -36.55 0.50 20.50
N ASP A 48 -36.41 -0.65 21.18
CA ASP A 48 -35.18 -0.95 21.90
C ASP A 48 -34.00 -1.07 20.92
N ILE A 49 -32.82 -0.66 21.34
CA ILE A 49 -31.60 -0.67 20.54
C ILE A 49 -31.30 -2.05 19.94
N LEU A 50 -31.69 -3.12 20.62
CA LEU A 50 -31.49 -4.50 20.18
C LEU A 50 -32.31 -4.88 18.94
N PHE A 51 -33.37 -4.14 18.62
CA PHE A 51 -34.18 -4.36 17.40
C PHE A 51 -33.65 -3.59 16.20
N LEU A 52 -32.78 -2.60 16.39
CA LEU A 52 -32.27 -1.76 15.29
C LEU A 52 -31.52 -2.53 14.21
N PRO A 53 -30.60 -3.47 14.55
CA PRO A 53 -29.93 -4.29 13.54
C PRO A 53 -30.93 -5.11 12.71
N GLY A 54 -31.87 -5.81 13.37
CA GLY A 54 -32.89 -6.58 12.68
C GLY A 54 -33.84 -5.73 11.81
N MET A 55 -34.12 -4.48 12.21
CA MET A 55 -34.85 -3.53 11.38
C MET A 55 -34.05 -3.12 10.15
N ALA A 56 -32.78 -2.80 10.31
CA ALA A 56 -31.88 -2.42 9.22
C ALA A 56 -31.81 -3.55 8.16
N ASP A 57 -31.67 -4.80 8.61
CA ASP A 57 -31.67 -5.98 7.74
C ASP A 57 -33.02 -6.13 7.00
N VAL A 58 -34.13 -6.05 7.73
CA VAL A 58 -35.50 -6.18 7.14
C VAL A 58 -35.80 -5.09 6.12
N PHE A 59 -35.30 -3.87 6.37
CA PHE A 59 -35.51 -2.70 5.51
C PHE A 59 -34.47 -2.54 4.41
N ASN A 60 -33.40 -3.33 4.46
CA ASN A 60 -32.21 -3.20 3.61
C ASN A 60 -31.68 -1.75 3.60
N CYS A 61 -31.38 -1.24 4.79
CA CYS A 61 -30.87 0.11 5.02
C CYS A 61 -29.86 0.11 6.17
N ASN A 62 -29.17 1.22 6.40
CA ASN A 62 -28.32 1.38 7.59
C ASN A 62 -29.15 1.78 8.82
N ILE A 63 -28.63 1.50 10.02
CA ILE A 63 -29.30 1.95 11.28
C ILE A 63 -29.42 3.48 11.30
N ASP A 64 -28.42 4.22 10.82
CA ASP A 64 -28.43 5.67 10.74
C ASP A 64 -29.56 6.23 9.87
N ASP A 65 -29.98 5.50 8.83
CA ASP A 65 -31.10 5.88 7.97
C ASP A 65 -32.43 5.89 8.75
N ILE A 66 -32.58 5.04 9.76
CA ILE A 66 -33.76 5.00 10.64
C ILE A 66 -33.85 6.28 11.49
N PHE A 67 -32.70 6.88 11.81
CA PHE A 67 -32.61 8.13 12.57
C PHE A 67 -32.58 9.38 11.70
N SER A 68 -32.73 9.27 10.36
CA SER A 68 -32.47 10.36 9.41
C SER A 68 -31.10 11.03 9.61
N ARG A 69 -30.19 10.38 10.28
CA ARG A 69 -28.81 10.76 10.14
C ARG A 69 -28.44 10.39 8.72
N GLN A 70 -28.46 11.37 7.84
CA GLN A 70 -27.67 11.26 6.64
C GLN A 70 -26.22 11.14 7.12
N VAL A 71 -25.75 9.92 7.28
CA VAL A 71 -24.35 9.65 7.00
C VAL A 71 -24.24 10.18 5.59
N ASN A 72 -23.67 11.39 5.43
CA ASN A 72 -23.36 11.88 4.11
C ASN A 72 -22.61 10.76 3.42
N LYS A 73 -23.22 10.12 2.43
CA LYS A 73 -22.52 9.17 1.56
C LYS A 73 -21.31 9.84 0.91
N ASP A 74 -21.29 11.16 0.88
CA ASP A 74 -20.12 11.99 0.53
C ASP A 74 -18.97 11.87 1.52
N ASN A 75 -19.15 11.20 2.68
CA ASN A 75 -18.15 11.09 3.75
C ASN A 75 -17.57 9.70 3.93
N TYR A 76 -18.18 8.66 3.41
CA TYR A 76 -17.60 7.31 3.33
C TYR A 76 -17.41 7.00 1.87
N CYS A 77 -16.17 6.72 1.48
CA CYS A 77 -15.76 6.29 0.16
C CYS A 77 -16.89 6.47 -0.84
N ALA A 78 -17.05 7.67 -1.38
CA ALA A 78 -17.86 7.88 -2.56
C ALA A 78 -17.57 6.66 -3.46
N GLU A 79 -18.57 6.07 -4.07
CA GLU A 79 -18.38 5.00 -5.03
C GLU A 79 -17.13 5.36 -5.81
N LEU A 80 -16.10 4.51 -5.69
CA LEU A 80 -14.85 4.79 -6.35
C LEU A 80 -15.21 5.02 -7.82
N PRO A 81 -14.67 6.03 -8.49
CA PRO A 81 -15.12 6.45 -9.80
C PRO A 81 -14.69 5.47 -10.92
N TRP A 82 -14.49 4.22 -10.58
CA TRP A 82 -14.12 3.11 -11.45
C TRP A 82 -14.72 1.81 -10.92
N GLU A 83 -14.89 0.85 -11.80
CA GLU A 83 -15.36 -0.50 -11.49
C GLU A 83 -14.27 -1.31 -10.77
N ASP A 84 -14.65 -2.42 -10.15
CA ASP A 84 -13.72 -3.37 -9.55
C ASP A 84 -13.06 -4.18 -10.68
N ASP A 85 -11.82 -3.82 -11.00
CA ASP A 85 -11.07 -4.32 -12.17
C ASP A 85 -9.65 -4.79 -11.79
N GLU A 86 -9.41 -5.05 -10.49
CA GLU A 86 -8.12 -5.49 -9.93
C GLU A 86 -6.94 -4.51 -10.16
N ILE A 87 -7.19 -3.32 -10.72
CA ILE A 87 -6.14 -2.33 -10.97
C ILE A 87 -5.80 -1.57 -9.68
N VAL A 88 -4.54 -1.55 -9.30
CA VAL A 88 -4.06 -0.77 -8.15
C VAL A 88 -3.99 0.72 -8.52
N ARG A 89 -4.74 1.54 -7.79
CA ARG A 89 -4.85 2.98 -8.03
C ARG A 89 -4.43 3.79 -6.82
N GLY A 90 -3.80 4.92 -7.06
CA GLY A 90 -3.51 5.91 -6.03
C GLY A 90 -4.61 6.97 -5.96
N VAL A 91 -5.07 7.27 -4.75
CA VAL A 91 -6.07 8.30 -4.50
C VAL A 91 -5.57 9.25 -3.43
N VAL A 92 -5.60 10.54 -3.73
CA VAL A 92 -5.20 11.60 -2.79
C VAL A 92 -6.43 12.33 -2.30
N TYR A 93 -6.60 12.39 -0.98
CA TYR A 93 -7.66 13.14 -0.32
C TYR A 93 -7.12 14.42 0.32
N LYS A 94 -7.90 15.48 0.23
CA LYS A 94 -7.72 16.69 1.04
C LYS A 94 -8.92 16.81 1.99
N GLY A 95 -8.71 16.47 3.26
CA GLY A 95 -9.81 16.29 4.20
C GLY A 95 -10.69 15.10 3.78
N ARG A 96 -11.96 15.36 3.50
CA ARG A 96 -12.94 14.34 3.08
C ARG A 96 -13.22 14.34 1.58
N LYS A 97 -12.54 15.19 0.81
CA LYS A 97 -12.75 15.34 -0.63
C LYS A 97 -11.60 14.68 -1.39
N MET A 98 -11.93 13.84 -2.36
CA MET A 98 -10.95 13.32 -3.31
C MET A 98 -10.35 14.48 -4.09
N PHE A 99 -9.02 14.59 -4.06
CA PHE A 99 -8.27 15.67 -4.71
C PHE A 99 -7.67 15.21 -6.04
N GLN A 100 -7.13 14.00 -6.06
CA GLN A 100 -6.47 13.44 -7.23
C GLN A 100 -6.62 11.91 -7.25
N LYS A 101 -6.74 11.33 -8.45
CA LYS A 101 -6.67 9.89 -8.70
C LYS A 101 -5.73 9.59 -9.85
N THR A 102 -5.13 8.41 -9.88
CA THR A 102 -4.31 7.93 -10.98
C THR A 102 -4.36 6.42 -11.07
N ASP A 103 -4.41 5.90 -12.29
CA ASP A 103 -4.40 4.47 -12.60
C ASP A 103 -2.97 3.93 -12.76
N ASN A 104 -1.96 4.81 -12.85
CA ASN A 104 -0.54 4.45 -12.84
C ASN A 104 0.15 5.08 -11.62
N ILE A 105 0.41 4.26 -10.60
CA ILE A 105 0.99 4.70 -9.34
C ILE A 105 2.50 4.48 -9.26
N VAL A 106 3.07 3.62 -10.12
CA VAL A 106 4.47 3.19 -10.01
C VAL A 106 5.44 4.37 -10.04
N ASP A 107 5.25 5.31 -10.97
CA ASP A 107 6.16 6.44 -11.16
C ASP A 107 5.71 7.73 -10.44
N LYS A 108 4.51 7.73 -9.82
CA LYS A 108 3.89 8.97 -9.29
C LYS A 108 3.84 9.03 -7.77
N PHE A 109 3.88 7.90 -7.11
CA PHE A 109 3.82 7.85 -5.66
C PHE A 109 5.09 7.26 -5.08
N THR A 110 5.51 7.83 -3.95
CA THR A 110 6.60 7.31 -3.14
C THR A 110 6.06 7.06 -1.74
N PHE A 111 6.27 5.86 -1.23
CA PHE A 111 6.07 5.56 0.18
C PHE A 111 7.32 5.98 0.95
N GLU A 112 7.20 7.04 1.72
CA GLU A 112 8.26 7.52 2.62
C GLU A 112 8.10 6.86 3.99
N ILE A 113 9.17 6.23 4.47
CA ILE A 113 9.26 5.64 5.81
C ILE A 113 10.32 6.42 6.57
N ILE A 114 9.92 7.10 7.66
CA ILE A 114 10.82 7.84 8.53
C ILE A 114 11.21 6.93 9.69
N GLY A 115 12.46 6.48 9.69
CA GLY A 115 13.02 5.53 10.65
C GLY A 115 13.36 4.19 10.00
N ASP A 116 13.66 3.21 10.86
CA ASP A 116 14.09 1.88 10.44
C ASP A 116 12.89 1.00 10.08
N ALA A 117 13.09 0.08 9.15
CA ALA A 117 12.10 -0.91 8.72
C ALA A 117 12.68 -2.32 8.74
N GLU A 118 11.86 -3.31 9.06
CA GLU A 118 12.27 -4.71 8.98
C GLU A 118 12.27 -5.19 7.52
N SER A 119 11.14 -5.02 6.82
CA SER A 119 11.05 -5.28 5.39
C SER A 119 10.02 -4.36 4.74
N VAL A 120 10.20 -4.05 3.45
CA VAL A 120 9.33 -3.14 2.72
C VAL A 120 8.94 -3.75 1.38
N GLN A 121 7.66 -3.73 1.08
CA GLN A 121 7.13 -4.13 -0.22
C GLN A 121 6.12 -3.10 -0.73
N SER A 122 6.23 -2.70 -2.00
CA SER A 122 5.34 -1.71 -2.60
C SER A 122 5.26 -1.87 -4.11
N GLU A 123 4.09 -1.61 -4.67
CA GLU A 123 3.90 -1.42 -6.12
C GLU A 123 4.39 -0.03 -6.60
N CYS A 124 4.82 0.84 -5.69
CA CYS A 124 5.28 2.20 -5.97
C CYS A 124 6.76 2.37 -5.67
N ASN A 125 7.23 3.62 -5.74
CA ASN A 125 8.56 3.99 -5.25
C ASN A 125 8.62 3.85 -3.71
N ILE A 126 9.80 3.52 -3.21
CA ILE A 126 10.09 3.40 -1.79
C ILE A 126 11.21 4.37 -1.42
N GLU A 127 11.02 5.15 -0.38
CA GLU A 127 12.04 5.96 0.28
C GLU A 127 12.08 5.63 1.78
N VAL A 128 13.21 5.16 2.28
CA VAL A 128 13.42 4.84 3.70
C VAL A 128 14.49 5.76 4.27
N LYS A 129 14.11 6.63 5.21
CA LYS A 129 15.03 7.49 5.96
C LYS A 129 15.55 6.78 7.21
N GLY A 130 16.20 5.65 7.00
CA GLY A 130 16.69 4.75 8.03
C GLY A 130 17.35 3.53 7.45
N VAL A 131 17.38 2.45 8.23
CA VAL A 131 17.93 1.14 7.89
C VAL A 131 16.81 0.17 7.51
N VAL A 132 17.05 -0.69 6.53
CA VAL A 132 16.18 -1.85 6.24
C VAL A 132 16.95 -3.12 6.62
N SER A 133 16.47 -3.82 7.64
CA SER A 133 17.13 -5.02 8.17
C SER A 133 16.75 -6.32 7.44
N GLY A 134 15.73 -6.31 6.62
CA GLY A 134 15.27 -7.41 5.77
C GLY A 134 15.18 -7.00 4.31
N GLY A 135 14.26 -7.63 3.55
CA GLY A 135 14.12 -7.39 2.12
C GLY A 135 13.41 -6.09 1.76
N CYS A 136 13.76 -5.57 0.57
CA CYS A 136 13.06 -4.41 -0.01
C CYS A 136 12.65 -4.72 -1.45
N ASN A 137 11.34 -4.74 -1.73
CA ASN A 137 10.81 -5.05 -3.06
C ASN A 137 9.89 -3.93 -3.55
N ALA A 138 10.15 -3.42 -4.76
CA ALA A 138 9.37 -2.34 -5.36
C ALA A 138 9.20 -2.52 -6.87
N ASN A 139 8.04 -2.13 -7.40
CA ASN A 139 7.91 -1.94 -8.86
C ASN A 139 8.54 -0.62 -9.34
N GLY A 140 8.79 0.32 -8.44
CA GLY A 140 9.41 1.62 -8.71
C GLY A 140 10.86 1.72 -8.26
N VAL A 141 11.29 2.94 -7.96
CA VAL A 141 12.60 3.28 -7.43
C VAL A 141 12.70 2.92 -5.94
N VAL A 142 13.86 2.46 -5.51
CA VAL A 142 14.18 2.20 -4.10
C VAL A 142 15.29 3.13 -3.65
N ASN A 143 15.01 3.97 -2.66
CA ASN A 143 15.99 4.84 -1.99
C ASN A 143 16.03 4.51 -0.50
N ILE A 144 17.20 4.12 0.01
CA ILE A 144 17.43 3.82 1.43
C ILE A 144 18.60 4.69 1.88
N GLU A 145 18.40 5.57 2.86
CA GLU A 145 19.46 6.46 3.36
C GLU A 145 20.50 5.69 4.19
N GLY A 146 20.08 4.67 4.93
CA GLY A 146 20.93 3.83 5.77
C GLY A 146 21.45 2.59 5.05
N HIS A 147 21.56 1.50 5.83
CA HIS A 147 21.98 0.20 5.34
C HIS A 147 20.79 -0.62 4.85
N LEU A 148 21.05 -1.55 3.93
CA LEU A 148 20.12 -2.62 3.54
C LEU A 148 20.74 -3.97 3.83
N SER A 149 20.12 -4.75 4.74
CA SER A 149 20.58 -6.08 5.15
C SER A 149 19.59 -7.14 4.67
N GLY A 150 19.44 -7.31 3.37
CA GLY A 150 18.53 -8.29 2.79
C GLY A 150 18.43 -8.16 1.30
N GLY A 151 17.61 -8.99 0.66
CA GLY A 151 17.43 -8.96 -0.78
C GLY A 151 16.69 -7.72 -1.25
N CYS A 152 17.00 -7.24 -2.46
CA CYS A 152 16.26 -6.16 -3.11
C CYS A 152 15.86 -6.56 -4.53
N ASN A 153 14.58 -6.39 -4.85
CA ASN A 153 14.09 -6.49 -6.22
C ASN A 153 13.42 -5.18 -6.61
N SER A 154 13.82 -4.61 -7.74
CA SER A 154 13.31 -3.32 -8.19
C SER A 154 13.26 -3.23 -9.71
N ASN A 155 12.17 -2.70 -10.26
CA ASN A 155 12.08 -2.36 -11.67
C ASN A 155 12.66 -0.95 -11.97
N GLY A 156 12.87 -0.14 -10.92
CA GLY A 156 13.51 1.17 -10.99
C GLY A 156 14.98 1.14 -10.59
N ASN A 157 15.54 2.32 -10.28
CA ASN A 157 16.88 2.44 -9.71
C ASN A 157 16.87 2.03 -8.23
N VAL A 158 18.01 1.51 -7.76
CA VAL A 158 18.22 1.21 -6.33
C VAL A 158 19.35 2.08 -5.80
N THR A 159 19.09 2.86 -4.76
CA THR A 159 20.09 3.67 -4.08
C THR A 159 20.15 3.27 -2.60
N VAL A 160 21.33 2.93 -2.11
CA VAL A 160 21.60 2.63 -0.70
C VAL A 160 22.71 3.55 -0.19
N GLY A 161 22.39 4.34 0.83
CA GLY A 161 23.30 5.33 1.40
C GLY A 161 24.41 4.72 2.26
N GLY A 162 24.18 3.52 2.80
CA GLY A 162 25.15 2.76 3.59
C GLY A 162 25.66 1.50 2.89
N HIS A 163 25.90 0.45 3.68
CA HIS A 163 26.24 -0.87 3.16
C HIS A 163 25.01 -1.61 2.65
N PHE A 164 25.21 -2.43 1.64
CA PHE A 164 24.18 -3.34 1.13
C PHE A 164 24.66 -4.78 1.33
N SER A 165 23.95 -5.56 2.15
CA SER A 165 24.23 -6.96 2.40
C SER A 165 23.03 -7.80 1.95
N GLY A 166 23.17 -8.49 0.84
CA GLY A 166 22.12 -9.35 0.25
C GLY A 166 22.13 -9.33 -1.26
N GLY A 167 21.30 -10.19 -1.86
CA GLY A 167 21.16 -10.25 -3.32
C GLY A 167 20.34 -9.06 -3.88
N CYS A 168 20.67 -8.61 -5.08
CA CYS A 168 19.92 -7.57 -5.75
C CYS A 168 19.59 -7.92 -7.21
N ASN A 169 18.30 -7.83 -7.55
CA ASN A 169 17.84 -7.83 -8.94
C ASN A 169 17.26 -6.45 -9.27
N CYS A 170 17.85 -5.76 -10.24
CA CYS A 170 17.47 -4.41 -10.59
C CYS A 170 17.38 -4.25 -12.11
N MET A 171 16.30 -3.65 -12.58
CA MET A 171 16.10 -3.42 -14.02
C MET A 171 16.79 -2.15 -14.54
N LYS A 172 17.37 -1.33 -13.64
CA LYS A 172 18.08 -0.10 -13.99
C LYS A 172 19.40 -0.01 -13.21
N ASP A 173 19.79 1.16 -12.74
CA ASP A 173 21.07 1.37 -12.07
C ASP A 173 21.01 1.04 -10.56
N ILE A 174 22.13 0.58 -10.03
CA ILE A 174 22.35 0.40 -8.59
C ILE A 174 23.45 1.37 -8.14
N VAL A 175 23.18 2.10 -7.06
CA VAL A 175 24.14 2.99 -6.39
C VAL A 175 24.23 2.60 -4.92
N CYS A 176 25.40 2.14 -4.47
CA CYS A 176 25.69 1.87 -3.06
C CYS A 176 26.85 2.76 -2.60
N LYS A 177 26.63 3.53 -1.54
CA LYS A 177 27.68 4.44 -1.00
C LYS A 177 28.64 3.75 -0.03
N GLY A 178 28.28 2.57 0.49
CA GLY A 178 29.15 1.71 1.30
C GLY A 178 29.71 0.54 0.50
N ASP A 179 29.94 -0.59 1.19
CA ASP A 179 30.29 -1.86 0.59
C ASP A 179 29.04 -2.60 0.13
N PHE A 180 29.21 -3.47 -0.85
CA PHE A 180 28.17 -4.35 -1.35
C PHE A 180 28.59 -5.80 -1.14
N SER A 181 27.74 -6.61 -0.49
CA SER A 181 27.95 -8.03 -0.27
C SER A 181 26.75 -8.84 -0.73
N GLY A 182 26.95 -9.73 -1.69
CA GLY A 182 25.93 -10.61 -2.25
C GLY A 182 25.86 -10.57 -3.77
N ASN A 183 25.07 -11.48 -4.34
CA ASN A 183 24.94 -11.61 -5.79
C ASN A 183 24.11 -10.48 -6.36
N VAL A 184 24.49 -10.00 -7.54
CA VAL A 184 23.79 -8.90 -8.19
C VAL A 184 23.52 -9.18 -9.66
N ASN A 185 22.30 -8.89 -10.07
CA ASN A 185 21.86 -8.90 -11.46
C ASN A 185 21.23 -7.51 -11.77
N CYS A 186 21.84 -6.79 -12.70
CA CYS A 186 21.46 -5.44 -13.03
C CYS A 186 21.59 -5.19 -14.55
N THR A 187 20.55 -4.69 -15.18
CA THR A 187 20.61 -4.35 -16.62
C THR A 187 21.34 -3.05 -16.89
N GLY A 188 21.43 -2.17 -15.90
CA GLY A 188 22.17 -0.91 -15.94
C GLY A 188 23.58 -0.99 -15.38
N THR A 189 23.99 0.05 -14.68
CA THR A 189 25.31 0.17 -14.09
C THR A 189 25.25 0.00 -12.59
N ILE A 190 26.16 -0.80 -12.04
CA ILE A 190 26.36 -1.01 -10.61
C ILE A 190 27.50 -0.09 -10.14
N LYS A 191 27.17 0.96 -9.39
CA LYS A 191 28.13 1.92 -8.80
C LYS A 191 28.25 1.71 -7.32
N VAL A 192 29.35 1.18 -6.85
CA VAL A 192 29.66 0.95 -5.44
C VAL A 192 30.87 1.80 -5.05
N LYS A 193 30.70 2.71 -4.06
CA LYS A 193 31.81 3.52 -3.60
C LYS A 193 32.86 2.70 -2.85
N GLY A 194 32.42 1.69 -2.12
CA GLY A 194 33.26 0.75 -1.38
C GLY A 194 33.68 -0.47 -2.21
N ASN A 195 33.76 -1.59 -1.53
CA ASN A 195 34.16 -2.87 -2.08
C ASN A 195 32.94 -3.74 -2.44
N ILE A 196 33.12 -4.66 -3.38
CA ILE A 196 32.13 -5.69 -3.70
C ILE A 196 32.70 -7.05 -3.31
N ASP A 197 31.93 -7.83 -2.56
CA ASP A 197 32.18 -9.24 -2.26
C ASP A 197 30.94 -10.06 -2.68
N ALA A 198 31.06 -10.84 -3.74
CA ALA A 198 29.93 -11.55 -4.34
C ALA A 198 30.43 -12.82 -5.05
N ASP A 199 29.59 -13.84 -5.17
CA ASP A 199 29.93 -15.01 -6.00
C ASP A 199 29.71 -14.63 -7.48
N LYS A 200 28.61 -13.96 -7.80
CA LYS A 200 28.26 -13.63 -9.19
C LYS A 200 27.75 -12.20 -9.32
N ILE A 201 28.24 -11.53 -10.38
CA ILE A 201 27.82 -10.18 -10.77
C ILE A 201 27.40 -10.22 -12.24
N GLU A 202 26.18 -9.81 -12.54
CA GLU A 202 25.67 -9.54 -13.89
C GLU A 202 25.38 -8.05 -14.05
N GLY A 203 26.13 -7.36 -14.90
CA GLY A 203 26.04 -5.93 -15.20
C GLY A 203 27.39 -5.21 -15.23
N ASN A 204 27.37 -3.97 -15.71
CA ASN A 204 28.55 -3.14 -15.72
C ASN A 204 28.85 -2.59 -14.33
N VAL A 205 30.10 -2.66 -13.89
CA VAL A 205 30.50 -2.34 -12.51
C VAL A 205 31.51 -1.21 -12.46
N VAL A 206 31.27 -0.29 -11.53
CA VAL A 206 32.22 0.75 -11.12
C VAL A 206 32.34 0.73 -9.61
N CYS A 207 33.51 0.38 -9.07
CA CYS A 207 33.71 0.29 -7.62
C CYS A 207 35.16 0.56 -7.20
N ASN A 208 35.45 0.43 -5.88
CA ASN A 208 36.82 0.51 -5.37
C ASN A 208 37.55 -0.83 -5.61
N SER A 209 37.03 -1.94 -5.06
CA SER A 209 37.60 -3.26 -5.31
C SER A 209 36.50 -4.31 -5.48
N ILE A 210 36.83 -5.38 -6.19
CA ILE A 210 35.97 -6.53 -6.38
C ILE A 210 36.67 -7.80 -5.91
N LYS A 211 35.92 -8.61 -5.15
CA LYS A 211 36.22 -10.02 -4.90
C LYS A 211 35.00 -10.83 -5.32
N CYS A 212 35.16 -11.70 -6.32
CA CYS A 212 34.06 -12.54 -6.82
C CYS A 212 34.57 -13.75 -7.58
N ASP A 213 33.67 -14.71 -7.84
CA ASP A 213 33.99 -15.85 -8.69
C ASP A 213 33.79 -15.50 -10.15
N LYS A 214 32.70 -14.75 -10.46
CA LYS A 214 32.35 -14.43 -11.85
C LYS A 214 31.74 -13.04 -12.02
N VAL A 215 32.20 -12.31 -13.05
CA VAL A 215 31.56 -11.08 -13.57
C VAL A 215 31.16 -11.27 -15.03
N GLU A 216 29.91 -10.93 -15.35
CA GLU A 216 29.41 -10.76 -16.71
C GLU A 216 29.07 -9.27 -16.93
N GLY A 217 30.00 -8.52 -17.51
CA GLY A 217 29.92 -7.08 -17.75
C GLY A 217 31.28 -6.40 -17.66
N ASN A 218 31.32 -5.12 -18.09
CA ASN A 218 32.53 -4.33 -18.00
C ASN A 218 32.81 -3.89 -16.56
N VAL A 219 34.07 -3.92 -16.18
CA VAL A 219 34.52 -3.59 -14.82
C VAL A 219 35.48 -2.40 -14.85
N VAL A 220 35.23 -1.41 -14.00
CA VAL A 220 36.14 -0.29 -13.71
C VAL A 220 36.36 -0.21 -12.21
N CYS A 221 37.56 -0.57 -11.75
CA CYS A 221 37.89 -0.61 -10.32
C CYS A 221 39.35 -0.27 -10.06
N ASN A 222 39.76 -0.15 -8.79
CA ASN A 222 41.15 0.05 -8.39
C ASN A 222 41.88 -1.30 -8.18
N SER A 223 41.14 -2.34 -7.76
CA SER A 223 41.66 -3.70 -7.65
C SER A 223 40.58 -4.75 -7.91
N ILE A 224 40.97 -5.88 -8.44
CA ILE A 224 40.08 -7.00 -8.72
C ILE A 224 40.74 -8.33 -8.34
N LYS A 225 39.96 -9.18 -7.64
CA LYS A 225 40.25 -10.58 -7.41
C LYS A 225 39.02 -11.35 -7.89
N CYS A 226 39.07 -11.84 -9.11
CA CYS A 226 37.96 -12.52 -9.72
C CYS A 226 38.48 -13.70 -10.56
N ASP A 227 37.84 -14.86 -10.45
CA ASP A 227 38.25 -16.06 -11.16
C ASP A 227 37.92 -15.95 -12.65
N LYS A 228 36.79 -15.31 -12.99
CA LYS A 228 36.36 -15.22 -14.36
C LYS A 228 35.66 -13.85 -14.65
N VAL A 229 36.21 -13.11 -15.59
CA VAL A 229 35.56 -11.90 -16.16
C VAL A 229 35.25 -12.15 -17.63
N LYS A 230 34.02 -11.91 -18.05
CA LYS A 230 33.57 -12.18 -19.41
C LYS A 230 33.92 -11.03 -20.37
N ASP A 231 33.86 -9.80 -19.90
CA ASP A 231 34.04 -8.58 -20.69
C ASP A 231 35.30 -7.80 -20.27
N ASN A 232 35.37 -6.49 -20.57
CA ASN A 232 36.57 -5.70 -20.36
C ASN A 232 36.78 -5.29 -18.90
N VAL A 233 38.03 -5.29 -18.47
CA VAL A 233 38.47 -4.79 -17.16
C VAL A 233 39.37 -3.59 -17.31
N THR A 234 39.02 -2.50 -16.64
CA THR A 234 39.82 -1.27 -16.54
C THR A 234 40.24 -1.06 -15.11
N ILE A 235 41.54 -1.18 -14.82
CA ILE A 235 42.11 -0.85 -13.51
C ILE A 235 42.51 0.61 -13.49
N ARG A 236 41.95 1.39 -12.54
CA ARG A 236 42.36 2.79 -12.32
C ARG A 236 43.75 2.81 -11.71
N LYS A 237 44.68 3.58 -12.30
CA LYS A 237 45.97 3.84 -11.65
C LYS A 237 45.70 4.73 -10.44
N LYS A 238 46.30 4.41 -9.29
CA LYS A 238 46.46 5.37 -8.20
C LYS A 238 47.45 6.43 -8.68
N ASP A 239 47.01 7.68 -8.76
CA ASP A 239 47.91 8.84 -8.83
C ASP A 239 48.57 9.04 -7.48
#